data_35ec3de6c6e398062b6f8c637cb6cd5f
#
_entry.id   35ec3de6c6e398062b6f8c637cb6cd5f
#
_cell.length_a   1.000
_cell.length_b   1.000
_cell.length_c   1.000
_cell.angle_alpha   90.00
_cell.angle_beta   90.00
_cell.angle_gamma   90.00
#
_symmetry.space_group_name_H-M   'P 1'
#
loop_
_entity.id
_entity.type
_entity.pdbx_description
1 polymer ?
#
loop_
_entity_poly.entity_id
_entity_poly.type
_entity_poly.pdbx_seq_one_letter_code
_entity_poly.pdbx_strand_id
1 'polypeptide(L)'
;MRIRLLIALASISQAFAELVPVNDLGLRITAGFEITHYADSVIAPDVYSMTLDPSGFVVISSRGYIKRLTDKDGDGVADTETLLIKSSAGAMGMLFLDERTLLTTEGGYFNRYIDKNGDGKFDSKPFRIGKFGGGEHGIHAIRKDSQGRIYLIGGNDSKFAAHQGMKGYPQLEGGALIRYSSNLSEPTLLCHGLRNPYDFDFNSEGQIFTYDSDCEREFFLPWYSPTRLYRLEDGAHHGWRLSGWKRGWKRPDYYHDSVKPVVNIGRGSPTGVAVYRHTAFPEHYHDAVFYCDWTFGKVYVTQPTGLIEEVGFPVTDTFLESSGTNGFAPSDIEVGSNGSIFLSVGGRGTTGSVYHISYKDPKPEAGPIEMGKVISKGFQKGSEKLNPGLKSEEAMIVARHLDSTL
;
A
#
# COMPACT_ATOMS: atom_id res chain seq x y z
N MET A 1 39.76 11.56 4.05
CA MET A 1 38.41 11.65 4.61
C MET A 1 37.51 12.66 3.90
N ARG A 2 37.93 13.94 3.70
CA ARG A 2 37.07 14.96 3.05
C ARG A 2 36.71 14.69 1.57
N ILE A 3 37.61 14.07 0.78
CA ILE A 3 37.40 13.78 -0.64
C ILE A 3 36.40 12.63 -0.83
N ARG A 4 36.41 11.60 0.05
CA ARG A 4 35.42 10.50 -0.01
C ARG A 4 34.02 10.96 0.37
N LEU A 5 33.89 11.92 1.30
CA LEU A 5 32.59 12.49 1.68
C LEU A 5 31.99 13.35 0.55
N LEU A 6 32.81 14.08 -0.22
CA LEU A 6 32.37 14.86 -1.37
C LEU A 6 31.90 13.97 -2.54
N ILE A 7 32.54 12.82 -2.75
CA ILE A 7 32.13 11.84 -3.77
C ILE A 7 30.81 11.16 -3.33
N ALA A 8 30.64 10.82 -2.06
CA ALA A 8 29.40 10.27 -1.51
C ALA A 8 28.24 11.28 -1.61
N LEU A 9 28.48 12.56 -1.31
CA LEU A 9 27.47 13.62 -1.46
C LEU A 9 27.10 13.89 -2.93
N ALA A 10 28.04 13.78 -3.86
CA ALA A 10 27.77 13.89 -5.30
C ALA A 10 26.98 12.67 -5.83
N SER A 11 27.14 11.49 -5.23
CA SER A 11 26.39 10.28 -5.57
C SER A 11 24.96 10.28 -5.00
N ILE A 12 24.72 10.95 -3.87
CA ILE A 12 23.37 11.12 -3.27
C ILE A 12 22.47 11.99 -4.16
N SER A 13 23.03 12.94 -4.91
CA SER A 13 22.27 13.81 -5.83
C SER A 13 21.78 13.10 -7.10
N GLN A 14 22.14 11.83 -7.32
CA GLN A 14 21.78 11.03 -8.49
C GLN A 14 20.84 9.85 -8.17
N ALA A 15 20.28 9.78 -6.95
CA ALA A 15 19.43 8.65 -6.56
C ALA A 15 18.16 8.57 -7.42
N PHE A 16 17.51 9.71 -7.71
CA PHE A 16 16.36 9.79 -8.60
C PHE A 16 16.53 10.98 -9.57
N ALA A 17 15.97 10.85 -10.77
CA ALA A 17 16.10 11.86 -11.82
C ALA A 17 15.12 13.04 -11.60
N GLU A 18 15.41 14.18 -12.23
CA GLU A 18 14.56 15.37 -12.20
C GLU A 18 13.15 15.07 -12.75
N LEU A 19 12.14 15.78 -12.21
CA LEU A 19 10.77 15.74 -12.72
C LEU A 19 10.64 16.56 -14.00
N VAL A 20 10.18 15.94 -15.07
CA VAL A 20 9.91 16.58 -16.36
C VAL A 20 8.41 16.75 -16.59
N PRO A 21 7.98 17.86 -17.23
CA PRO A 21 6.57 18.12 -17.46
C PRO A 21 5.96 17.20 -18.54
N VAL A 22 4.71 16.79 -18.31
CA VAL A 22 3.80 16.14 -19.25
C VAL A 22 2.59 17.06 -19.40
N ASN A 23 2.72 18.07 -20.27
CA ASN A 23 1.84 19.23 -20.31
C ASN A 23 0.38 18.89 -20.67
N ASP A 24 0.15 17.95 -21.57
CA ASP A 24 -1.15 17.48 -22.01
C ASP A 24 -1.93 16.76 -20.91
N LEU A 25 -1.23 16.15 -19.95
CA LEU A 25 -1.84 15.51 -18.78
C LEU A 25 -1.88 16.44 -17.54
N GLY A 26 -1.16 17.56 -17.55
CA GLY A 26 -1.02 18.42 -16.38
C GLY A 26 -0.23 17.79 -15.24
N LEU A 27 0.75 16.96 -15.58
CA LEU A 27 1.58 16.20 -14.66
C LEU A 27 3.06 16.50 -14.83
N ARG A 28 3.86 16.08 -13.86
CA ARG A 28 5.32 16.03 -13.92
C ARG A 28 5.77 14.65 -13.46
N ILE A 29 6.61 13.98 -14.24
CA ILE A 29 7.11 12.63 -13.95
C ILE A 29 8.63 12.61 -13.96
N THR A 30 9.23 11.67 -13.23
CA THR A 30 10.67 11.43 -13.23
C THR A 30 11.21 11.23 -14.66
N ALA A 31 12.28 11.93 -15.01
CA ALA A 31 12.91 11.81 -16.32
C ALA A 31 13.29 10.36 -16.65
N GLY A 32 13.11 9.97 -17.90
CA GLY A 32 13.33 8.59 -18.38
C GLY A 32 12.04 7.75 -18.39
N PHE A 33 10.95 8.24 -17.83
CA PHE A 33 9.65 7.57 -17.86
C PHE A 33 8.69 8.21 -18.87
N GLU A 34 7.75 7.42 -19.34
CA GLU A 34 6.59 7.84 -20.12
C GLU A 34 5.33 7.53 -19.33
N ILE A 35 4.34 8.41 -19.44
CA ILE A 35 3.02 8.23 -18.87
C ILE A 35 1.98 8.49 -19.96
N THR A 36 1.04 7.56 -20.10
CA THR A 36 -0.09 7.66 -21.03
C THR A 36 -1.40 7.56 -20.29
N HIS A 37 -2.45 8.10 -20.87
CA HIS A 37 -3.80 8.01 -20.34
C HIS A 37 -4.40 6.67 -20.79
N TYR A 38 -4.30 5.62 -19.95
CA TYR A 38 -4.80 4.28 -20.25
C TYR A 38 -6.32 4.22 -20.34
N ALA A 39 -7.02 4.94 -19.44
CA ALA A 39 -8.48 5.02 -19.43
C ALA A 39 -8.93 6.37 -18.88
N ASP A 40 -9.84 7.02 -19.58
CA ASP A 40 -10.44 8.27 -19.17
C ASP A 40 -11.62 8.10 -18.19
N SER A 41 -12.22 9.22 -17.78
CA SER A 41 -13.32 9.24 -16.83
C SER A 41 -14.65 8.68 -17.39
N VAL A 42 -14.75 8.44 -18.67
CA VAL A 42 -15.92 7.82 -19.28
C VAL A 42 -15.96 6.35 -18.92
N ILE A 43 -14.83 5.68 -19.06
CA ILE A 43 -14.71 4.25 -18.77
C ILE A 43 -14.10 3.94 -17.39
N ALA A 44 -13.45 4.89 -16.74
CA ALA A 44 -12.86 4.74 -15.40
C ALA A 44 -13.29 5.87 -14.44
N PRO A 45 -14.61 6.10 -14.19
CA PRO A 45 -15.07 7.16 -13.31
C PRO A 45 -14.79 6.85 -11.84
N ASP A 46 -14.27 7.83 -11.09
CA ASP A 46 -14.18 7.82 -9.60
C ASP A 46 -13.58 6.54 -9.00
N VAL A 47 -12.41 6.10 -9.51
CA VAL A 47 -11.82 4.80 -9.13
C VAL A 47 -11.40 4.78 -7.66
N TYR A 48 -11.87 3.77 -6.90
CA TYR A 48 -11.51 3.55 -5.50
C TYR A 48 -10.28 2.67 -5.36
N SER A 49 -10.28 1.52 -6.02
CA SER A 49 -9.17 0.59 -6.00
C SER A 49 -9.00 -0.10 -7.34
N MET A 50 -7.84 -0.67 -7.54
CA MET A 50 -7.41 -1.33 -8.77
C MET A 50 -6.69 -2.63 -8.43
N THR A 51 -6.73 -3.59 -9.34
CA THR A 51 -5.90 -4.80 -9.34
C THR A 51 -5.70 -5.28 -10.76
N LEU A 52 -4.81 -6.24 -10.94
CA LEU A 52 -4.67 -6.95 -12.22
C LEU A 52 -5.32 -8.33 -12.11
N ASP A 53 -6.02 -8.73 -13.17
CA ASP A 53 -6.51 -10.11 -13.26
C ASP A 53 -5.38 -11.09 -13.66
N PRO A 54 -5.61 -12.41 -13.62
CA PRO A 54 -4.58 -13.39 -13.96
C PRO A 54 -4.06 -13.29 -15.40
N SER A 55 -4.80 -12.64 -16.30
CA SER A 55 -4.39 -12.38 -17.68
C SER A 55 -3.63 -11.06 -17.84
N GLY A 56 -3.46 -10.28 -16.73
CA GLY A 56 -2.76 -9.00 -16.71
C GLY A 56 -3.62 -7.77 -17.07
N PHE A 57 -4.94 -7.95 -17.26
CA PHE A 57 -5.83 -6.82 -17.51
C PHE A 57 -6.14 -6.05 -16.23
N VAL A 58 -6.27 -4.74 -16.38
CA VAL A 58 -6.65 -3.83 -15.30
C VAL A 58 -8.09 -4.05 -14.89
N VAL A 59 -8.32 -4.26 -13.59
CA VAL A 59 -9.64 -4.34 -12.98
C VAL A 59 -9.79 -3.21 -11.97
N ILE A 60 -10.81 -2.38 -12.14
CA ILE A 60 -11.09 -1.21 -11.30
C ILE A 60 -12.41 -1.35 -10.57
N SER A 61 -12.48 -0.71 -9.41
CA SER A 61 -13.69 -0.68 -8.58
C SER A 61 -14.07 0.74 -8.17
N SER A 62 -15.37 0.97 -8.13
CA SER A 62 -15.98 2.13 -7.53
C SER A 62 -17.44 1.82 -7.12
N ARG A 63 -18.12 2.81 -6.56
CA ARG A 63 -19.56 2.67 -6.29
C ARG A 63 -20.31 2.38 -7.59
N GLY A 64 -21.01 1.27 -7.62
CA GLY A 64 -21.80 0.81 -8.76
C GLY A 64 -21.13 -0.29 -9.58
N TYR A 65 -19.80 -0.44 -9.52
CA TYR A 65 -19.12 -1.38 -10.40
C TYR A 65 -17.82 -1.99 -9.84
N ILE A 66 -17.51 -3.19 -10.28
CA ILE A 66 -16.20 -3.76 -10.48
C ILE A 66 -16.12 -4.15 -11.94
N LYS A 67 -15.16 -3.62 -12.70
CA LYS A 67 -15.07 -3.85 -14.14
C LYS A 67 -13.64 -4.03 -14.61
N ARG A 68 -13.46 -4.83 -15.65
CA ARG A 68 -12.21 -5.05 -16.36
C ARG A 68 -12.09 -4.04 -17.48
N LEU A 69 -10.92 -3.46 -17.63
CA LEU A 69 -10.50 -2.65 -18.78
C LEU A 69 -9.61 -3.51 -19.66
N THR A 70 -9.83 -3.47 -20.96
CA THR A 70 -9.08 -4.29 -21.91
C THR A 70 -8.54 -3.43 -23.04
N ASP A 71 -7.24 -3.41 -23.16
CA ASP A 71 -6.48 -2.96 -24.33
C ASP A 71 -6.35 -4.16 -25.28
N LYS A 72 -6.99 -4.10 -26.44
CA LYS A 72 -7.07 -5.23 -27.38
C LYS A 72 -5.98 -5.21 -28.44
N ASP A 73 -5.52 -4.03 -28.81
CA ASP A 73 -4.53 -3.86 -29.86
C ASP A 73 -3.12 -3.60 -29.32
N GLY A 74 -2.98 -3.42 -28.01
CA GLY A 74 -1.69 -3.28 -27.31
C GLY A 74 -1.08 -1.89 -27.46
N ASP A 75 -1.91 -0.86 -27.74
CA ASP A 75 -1.44 0.52 -27.91
C ASP A 75 -1.24 1.27 -26.57
N GLY A 76 -1.57 0.63 -25.45
CA GLY A 76 -1.46 1.20 -24.10
C GLY A 76 -2.68 2.03 -23.70
N VAL A 77 -3.82 1.90 -24.41
CA VAL A 77 -5.09 2.53 -24.12
C VAL A 77 -6.18 1.45 -24.05
N ALA A 78 -7.07 1.55 -23.06
CA ALA A 78 -8.16 0.60 -22.93
C ALA A 78 -9.27 0.86 -23.96
N ASP A 79 -9.50 -0.11 -24.86
CA ASP A 79 -10.56 -0.05 -25.89
C ASP A 79 -11.94 -0.31 -25.35
N THR A 80 -12.03 -1.21 -24.37
CA THR A 80 -13.31 -1.71 -23.91
C THR A 80 -13.32 -1.95 -22.41
N GLU A 81 -14.53 -1.91 -21.83
CA GLU A 81 -14.79 -2.31 -20.47
C GLU A 81 -15.75 -3.50 -20.39
N THR A 82 -15.56 -4.34 -19.39
CA THR A 82 -16.50 -5.44 -19.08
C THR A 82 -16.90 -5.34 -17.61
N LEU A 83 -18.20 -5.18 -17.36
CA LEU A 83 -18.73 -5.21 -15.99
C LEU A 83 -18.64 -6.64 -15.45
N LEU A 84 -17.84 -6.84 -14.39
CA LEU A 84 -17.67 -8.12 -13.71
C LEU A 84 -18.71 -8.29 -12.59
N ILE A 85 -18.92 -7.23 -11.79
CA ILE A 85 -19.81 -7.24 -10.62
C ILE A 85 -20.50 -5.87 -10.50
N LYS A 86 -21.80 -5.87 -10.22
CA LYS A 86 -22.50 -4.68 -9.73
C LYS A 86 -22.24 -4.53 -8.24
N SER A 87 -21.34 -3.61 -7.86
CA SER A 87 -20.97 -3.35 -6.48
C SER A 87 -21.62 -2.08 -5.97
N SER A 88 -22.53 -2.17 -5.00
CA SER A 88 -23.23 -0.98 -4.48
C SER A 88 -22.34 -0.07 -3.64
N ALA A 89 -21.35 -0.62 -2.98
CA ALA A 89 -20.44 0.12 -2.09
C ALA A 89 -19.08 0.45 -2.76
N GLY A 90 -18.70 -0.30 -3.78
CA GLY A 90 -17.33 -0.35 -4.30
C GLY A 90 -16.41 -1.19 -3.41
N ALA A 91 -15.50 -1.92 -4.01
CA ALA A 91 -14.44 -2.62 -3.31
C ALA A 91 -13.29 -1.67 -3.02
N MET A 92 -12.73 -1.77 -1.81
CA MET A 92 -11.54 -1.03 -1.37
C MET A 92 -10.27 -1.86 -1.53
N GLY A 93 -10.42 -3.16 -1.74
CA GLY A 93 -9.36 -4.10 -2.06
C GLY A 93 -9.91 -5.25 -2.86
N MET A 94 -9.13 -5.72 -3.81
CA MET A 94 -9.48 -6.80 -4.73
C MET A 94 -8.28 -7.72 -4.92
N LEU A 95 -8.52 -9.04 -5.00
CA LEU A 95 -7.50 -10.03 -5.26
C LEU A 95 -8.08 -11.22 -6.02
N PHE A 96 -7.59 -11.50 -7.22
CA PHE A 96 -7.88 -12.73 -7.92
C PHE A 96 -7.08 -13.89 -7.33
N LEU A 97 -7.75 -14.97 -6.95
CA LEU A 97 -7.09 -16.24 -6.61
C LEU A 97 -6.78 -17.05 -7.87
N ASP A 98 -7.68 -16.97 -8.81
CA ASP A 98 -7.64 -17.54 -10.15
C ASP A 98 -8.61 -16.79 -11.08
N GLU A 99 -8.75 -17.19 -12.34
CA GLU A 99 -9.62 -16.54 -13.33
C GLU A 99 -11.11 -16.49 -12.93
N ARG A 100 -11.53 -17.40 -12.04
CA ARG A 100 -12.93 -17.60 -11.64
C ARG A 100 -13.24 -17.24 -10.20
N THR A 101 -12.24 -16.81 -9.43
CA THR A 101 -12.40 -16.52 -7.99
C THR A 101 -11.80 -15.17 -7.66
N LEU A 102 -12.65 -14.24 -7.22
CA LEU A 102 -12.26 -12.89 -6.79
C LEU A 102 -12.59 -12.67 -5.31
N LEU A 103 -11.60 -12.26 -4.54
CA LEU A 103 -11.77 -11.75 -3.18
C LEU A 103 -11.95 -10.23 -3.20
N THR A 104 -12.84 -9.70 -2.35
CA THR A 104 -13.05 -8.25 -2.22
C THR A 104 -13.25 -7.84 -0.78
N THR A 105 -12.83 -6.60 -0.45
CA THR A 105 -13.31 -5.87 0.73
C THR A 105 -14.33 -4.84 0.28
N GLU A 106 -15.58 -5.04 0.63
CA GLU A 106 -16.69 -4.23 0.15
C GLU A 106 -17.72 -3.98 1.26
N GLY A 107 -18.03 -2.72 1.54
CA GLY A 107 -19.06 -2.35 2.51
C GLY A 107 -18.83 -2.91 3.93
N GLY A 108 -17.58 -3.13 4.31
CA GLY A 108 -17.20 -3.75 5.58
C GLY A 108 -17.31 -5.27 5.60
N TYR A 109 -17.38 -5.90 4.46
CA TYR A 109 -17.34 -7.37 4.35
C TYR A 109 -16.11 -7.82 3.58
N PHE A 110 -15.51 -8.88 4.02
CA PHE A 110 -14.54 -9.67 3.26
C PHE A 110 -15.31 -10.76 2.52
N ASN A 111 -15.32 -10.70 1.20
CA ASN A 111 -16.16 -11.50 0.32
C ASN A 111 -15.33 -12.36 -0.63
N ARG A 112 -15.93 -13.47 -1.06
CA ARG A 112 -15.47 -14.29 -2.20
C ARG A 112 -16.58 -14.38 -3.24
N TYR A 113 -16.29 -13.93 -4.44
CA TYR A 113 -17.11 -14.09 -5.62
C TYR A 113 -16.58 -15.25 -6.47
N ILE A 114 -17.46 -15.97 -7.14
CA ILE A 114 -17.14 -17.10 -8.01
C ILE A 114 -17.90 -16.93 -9.32
N ASP A 115 -17.20 -17.05 -10.44
CA ASP A 115 -17.80 -17.23 -11.75
C ASP A 115 -18.08 -18.73 -11.95
N LYS A 116 -19.33 -19.16 -11.70
CA LYS A 116 -19.71 -20.57 -11.71
C LYS A 116 -19.85 -21.13 -13.12
N ASN A 117 -20.29 -20.32 -14.06
CA ASN A 117 -20.59 -20.74 -15.43
C ASN A 117 -19.42 -20.50 -16.40
N GLY A 118 -18.37 -19.75 -16.00
CA GLY A 118 -17.19 -19.48 -16.81
C GLY A 118 -17.45 -18.45 -17.92
N ASP A 119 -18.42 -17.54 -17.74
CA ASP A 119 -18.71 -16.51 -18.74
C ASP A 119 -17.90 -15.21 -18.54
N GLY A 120 -16.96 -15.22 -17.56
CA GLY A 120 -16.10 -14.09 -17.22
C GLY A 120 -16.79 -13.03 -16.38
N LYS A 121 -18.01 -13.31 -15.86
CA LYS A 121 -18.72 -12.47 -14.91
C LYS A 121 -18.95 -13.21 -13.61
N PHE A 122 -18.85 -12.50 -12.50
CA PHE A 122 -19.02 -13.12 -11.20
C PHE A 122 -20.49 -13.10 -10.75
N ASP A 123 -20.87 -14.15 -10.04
CA ASP A 123 -22.23 -14.22 -9.45
C ASP A 123 -22.51 -13.00 -8.57
N SER A 124 -23.71 -12.47 -8.65
CA SER A 124 -24.09 -11.25 -7.93
C SER A 124 -24.12 -11.39 -6.40
N LYS A 125 -24.10 -12.61 -5.88
CA LYS A 125 -24.17 -12.89 -4.44
C LYS A 125 -22.87 -13.54 -3.97
N PRO A 126 -22.01 -12.80 -3.24
CA PRO A 126 -20.76 -13.32 -2.72
C PRO A 126 -20.97 -14.29 -1.54
N PHE A 127 -20.01 -15.18 -1.35
CA PHE A 127 -19.80 -15.84 -0.06
C PHE A 127 -19.07 -14.85 0.89
N ARG A 128 -19.68 -14.55 2.04
CA ARG A 128 -19.11 -13.67 3.06
C ARG A 128 -18.16 -14.47 3.95
N ILE A 129 -16.85 -14.17 3.87
CA ILE A 129 -15.79 -14.78 4.68
C ILE A 129 -15.78 -14.14 6.07
N GLY A 130 -15.94 -12.80 6.15
CA GLY A 130 -15.93 -12.08 7.40
C GLY A 130 -16.71 -10.77 7.35
N LYS A 131 -17.15 -10.30 8.52
CA LYS A 131 -17.75 -8.98 8.72
C LYS A 131 -16.81 -8.12 9.55
N PHE A 132 -16.56 -6.93 9.06
CA PHE A 132 -15.65 -5.93 9.62
C PHE A 132 -16.32 -4.54 9.61
N GLY A 133 -15.56 -3.49 9.90
CA GLY A 133 -15.98 -2.12 9.66
C GLY A 133 -15.76 -1.71 8.21
N GLY A 134 -16.75 -1.01 7.67
CA GLY A 134 -16.65 -0.34 6.37
C GLY A 134 -16.42 1.16 6.53
N GLY A 135 -16.40 1.87 5.41
CA GLY A 135 -16.17 3.31 5.34
C GLY A 135 -14.70 3.66 5.18
N GLU A 136 -14.39 4.93 5.31
CA GLU A 136 -13.08 5.50 4.98
C GLU A 136 -11.91 4.90 5.79
N HIS A 137 -12.14 4.51 7.04
CA HIS A 137 -11.16 3.85 7.91
C HIS A 137 -11.49 2.39 8.18
N GLY A 138 -12.21 1.76 7.25
CA GLY A 138 -12.63 0.37 7.33
C GLY A 138 -11.55 -0.63 6.96
N ILE A 139 -11.99 -1.79 6.44
CA ILE A 139 -11.08 -2.76 5.82
C ILE A 139 -10.78 -2.32 4.38
N HIS A 140 -9.54 -2.50 3.97
CA HIS A 140 -9.01 -2.02 2.70
C HIS A 140 -8.36 -3.14 1.89
N ALA A 141 -7.09 -3.02 1.52
CA ALA A 141 -6.41 -3.90 0.59
C ALA A 141 -6.34 -5.37 1.04
N ILE A 142 -6.29 -6.22 0.02
CA ILE A 142 -6.07 -7.67 0.12
C ILE A 142 -4.85 -8.00 -0.73
N ARG A 143 -3.89 -8.73 -0.17
CA ARG A 143 -2.71 -9.22 -0.90
C ARG A 143 -2.47 -10.70 -0.60
N LYS A 144 -1.75 -11.37 -1.50
CA LYS A 144 -1.36 -12.77 -1.37
C LYS A 144 0.17 -12.87 -1.37
N ASP A 145 0.73 -13.64 -0.44
CA ASP A 145 2.16 -13.88 -0.42
C ASP A 145 2.58 -15.08 -1.31
N SER A 146 3.88 -15.29 -1.44
CA SER A 146 4.46 -16.40 -2.22
C SER A 146 4.07 -17.80 -1.71
N GLN A 147 3.53 -17.90 -0.50
CA GLN A 147 3.05 -19.14 0.11
C GLN A 147 1.53 -19.32 -0.04
N GLY A 148 0.85 -18.42 -0.78
CA GLY A 148 -0.59 -18.45 -1.01
C GLY A 148 -1.44 -18.00 0.18
N ARG A 149 -0.84 -17.44 1.24
CA ARG A 149 -1.57 -16.90 2.39
C ARG A 149 -2.16 -15.55 2.04
N ILE A 150 -3.35 -15.25 2.58
CA ILE A 150 -4.10 -14.04 2.26
C ILE A 150 -4.00 -13.04 3.39
N TYR A 151 -3.63 -11.82 3.08
CA TYR A 151 -3.47 -10.73 4.04
C TYR A 151 -4.54 -9.67 3.82
N LEU A 152 -5.02 -9.11 4.93
CA LEU A 152 -6.04 -8.07 4.95
C LEU A 152 -5.62 -6.96 5.89
N ILE A 153 -5.54 -5.73 5.36
CA ILE A 153 -5.23 -4.53 6.13
C ILE A 153 -6.48 -3.68 6.35
N GLY A 154 -6.50 -2.92 7.43
CA GLY A 154 -7.58 -1.97 7.67
C GLY A 154 -7.24 -0.91 8.69
N GLY A 155 -7.97 0.20 8.62
CA GLY A 155 -7.84 1.34 9.50
C GLY A 155 -8.48 1.15 10.87
N ASN A 156 -8.46 2.21 11.67
CA ASN A 156 -8.92 2.17 13.07
C ASN A 156 -10.43 1.94 13.24
N ASP A 157 -11.22 2.04 12.19
CA ASP A 157 -12.66 1.74 12.21
C ASP A 157 -12.99 0.39 11.56
N SER A 158 -11.97 -0.40 11.19
CA SER A 158 -12.12 -1.74 10.59
C SER A 158 -12.81 -2.76 11.50
N LYS A 159 -12.87 -2.49 12.82
CA LYS A 159 -13.49 -3.37 13.83
C LYS A 159 -12.86 -4.78 13.86
N PHE A 160 -11.58 -4.90 13.57
CA PHE A 160 -10.87 -6.19 13.66
C PHE A 160 -11.03 -6.83 15.05
N ALA A 161 -10.97 -6.04 16.13
CA ALA A 161 -11.14 -6.53 17.50
C ALA A 161 -12.50 -7.22 17.74
N ALA A 162 -13.54 -6.80 17.03
CA ALA A 162 -14.88 -7.39 17.13
C ALA A 162 -15.07 -8.64 16.23
N HIS A 163 -14.12 -8.93 15.34
CA HIS A 163 -14.18 -10.10 14.49
C HIS A 163 -13.96 -11.37 15.30
N GLN A 164 -14.83 -12.38 15.13
CA GLN A 164 -14.78 -13.61 15.91
C GLN A 164 -13.41 -14.32 15.84
N GLY A 165 -12.72 -14.25 14.69
CA GLY A 165 -11.38 -14.79 14.49
C GLY A 165 -10.30 -14.12 15.34
N MET A 166 -10.56 -12.91 15.88
CA MET A 166 -9.63 -12.19 16.77
C MET A 166 -9.84 -12.49 18.25
N LYS A 167 -10.81 -13.33 18.60
CA LYS A 167 -11.03 -13.75 19.97
C LYS A 167 -9.79 -14.48 20.52
N GLY A 168 -9.35 -14.07 21.72
CA GLY A 168 -8.16 -14.64 22.37
C GLY A 168 -6.82 -13.98 21.97
N TYR A 169 -6.83 -12.98 21.10
CA TYR A 169 -5.67 -12.13 20.90
C TYR A 169 -5.60 -11.01 21.96
N PRO A 170 -4.41 -10.40 22.17
CA PRO A 170 -4.28 -9.26 23.05
C PRO A 170 -5.16 -8.10 22.58
N GLN A 171 -5.39 -7.12 23.43
CA GLN A 171 -6.20 -5.95 23.10
C GLN A 171 -5.64 -5.29 21.85
N LEU A 172 -6.43 -5.29 20.77
CA LEU A 172 -6.09 -4.69 19.51
C LEU A 172 -6.46 -3.21 19.54
N GLU A 173 -5.52 -2.34 19.21
CA GLU A 173 -5.70 -0.89 19.14
C GLU A 173 -5.50 -0.40 17.70
N GLY A 174 -6.34 0.55 17.26
CA GLY A 174 -6.25 1.13 15.92
C GLY A 174 -6.53 0.16 14.79
N GLY A 175 -5.93 0.43 13.64
CA GLY A 175 -5.91 -0.44 12.47
C GLY A 175 -4.89 -1.57 12.63
N ALA A 176 -5.00 -2.58 11.77
CA ALA A 176 -4.21 -3.78 11.89
C ALA A 176 -3.97 -4.48 10.54
N LEU A 177 -2.97 -5.36 10.53
CA LEU A 177 -2.76 -6.36 9.50
C LEU A 177 -3.08 -7.74 10.05
N ILE A 178 -3.95 -8.49 9.37
CA ILE A 178 -4.26 -9.88 9.69
C ILE A 178 -3.94 -10.78 8.50
N ARG A 179 -3.64 -12.04 8.79
CA ARG A 179 -3.30 -13.05 7.79
C ARG A 179 -4.18 -14.27 7.93
N TYR A 180 -4.82 -14.66 6.86
CA TYR A 180 -5.49 -15.94 6.70
C TYR A 180 -4.54 -16.98 6.08
N SER A 181 -4.78 -18.26 6.32
CA SER A 181 -4.18 -19.34 5.54
C SER A 181 -4.71 -19.31 4.11
N SER A 182 -4.09 -20.07 3.20
CA SER A 182 -4.49 -20.17 1.79
C SER A 182 -5.93 -20.68 1.59
N ASN A 183 -6.47 -21.44 2.54
CA ASN A 183 -7.86 -21.89 2.53
C ASN A 183 -8.83 -20.93 3.22
N LEU A 184 -8.38 -19.72 3.59
CA LEU A 184 -9.17 -18.68 4.26
C LEU A 184 -9.70 -19.08 5.64
N SER A 185 -9.01 -20.00 6.31
CA SER A 185 -9.31 -20.37 7.69
C SER A 185 -8.90 -19.26 8.67
N GLU A 186 -9.02 -19.54 9.98
CA GLU A 186 -8.81 -18.58 11.06
C GLU A 186 -7.66 -17.59 10.85
N PRO A 187 -7.92 -16.27 10.95
CA PRO A 187 -6.89 -15.27 10.78
C PRO A 187 -5.93 -15.21 11.97
N THR A 188 -4.69 -14.82 11.67
CA THR A 188 -3.65 -14.49 12.64
C THR A 188 -3.46 -12.97 12.65
N LEU A 189 -3.47 -12.34 13.83
CA LEU A 189 -3.08 -10.94 13.99
C LEU A 189 -1.57 -10.83 13.85
N LEU A 190 -1.09 -10.00 12.91
CA LEU A 190 0.34 -9.79 12.68
C LEU A 190 0.87 -8.56 13.40
N CYS A 191 0.21 -7.43 13.20
CA CYS A 191 0.56 -6.17 13.87
C CYS A 191 -0.67 -5.27 13.97
N HIS A 192 -0.58 -4.21 14.80
CA HIS A 192 -1.66 -3.24 14.98
C HIS A 192 -1.11 -1.85 15.34
N GLY A 193 -2.00 -0.92 15.73
CA GLY A 193 -1.59 0.45 16.05
C GLY A 193 -1.38 1.31 14.81
N LEU A 194 -2.09 1.01 13.73
CA LEU A 194 -2.16 1.83 12.52
C LEU A 194 -3.38 2.76 12.57
N ARG A 195 -3.32 3.89 11.87
CA ARG A 195 -4.48 4.79 11.78
C ARG A 195 -5.38 4.43 10.62
N ASN A 196 -4.92 4.61 9.41
CA ASN A 196 -5.69 4.36 8.20
C ASN A 196 -4.77 3.96 7.02
N PRO A 197 -4.10 2.82 7.11
CA PRO A 197 -3.38 2.28 5.97
C PRO A 197 -4.39 1.84 4.91
N TYR A 198 -4.23 2.32 3.69
CA TYR A 198 -5.15 1.98 2.60
C TYR A 198 -4.70 0.74 1.86
N ASP A 199 -3.40 0.62 1.61
CA ASP A 199 -2.80 -0.49 0.89
C ASP A 199 -1.46 -0.90 1.51
N PHE A 200 -0.91 -2.02 1.04
CA PHE A 200 0.39 -2.55 1.46
C PHE A 200 0.91 -3.50 0.39
N ASP A 201 2.22 -3.72 0.35
CA ASP A 201 2.81 -4.72 -0.54
C ASP A 201 4.07 -5.34 0.07
N PHE A 202 4.58 -6.39 -0.57
CA PHE A 202 5.74 -7.16 -0.14
C PHE A 202 6.94 -6.86 -1.03
N ASN A 203 8.15 -6.84 -0.47
CA ASN A 203 9.39 -6.81 -1.25
C ASN A 203 9.89 -8.25 -1.56
N SER A 204 11.00 -8.34 -2.27
CA SER A 204 11.64 -9.63 -2.61
C SER A 204 12.13 -10.42 -1.39
N GLU A 205 12.35 -9.77 -0.25
CA GLU A 205 12.69 -10.43 1.02
C GLU A 205 11.46 -10.87 1.82
N GLY A 206 10.23 -10.56 1.34
CA GLY A 206 8.99 -10.84 2.04
C GLY A 206 8.71 -9.88 3.20
N GLN A 207 9.35 -8.71 3.23
CA GLN A 207 9.02 -7.62 4.15
C GLN A 207 7.77 -6.90 3.65
N ILE A 208 6.96 -6.37 4.57
CA ILE A 208 5.67 -5.75 4.27
C ILE A 208 5.77 -4.25 4.48
N PHE A 209 5.34 -3.47 3.49
CA PHE A 209 5.35 -2.01 3.54
C PHE A 209 3.93 -1.46 3.42
N THR A 210 3.65 -0.38 4.15
CA THR A 210 2.39 0.38 4.06
C THR A 210 2.63 1.85 4.31
N TYR A 211 1.79 2.70 3.71
CA TYR A 211 1.76 4.14 3.96
C TYR A 211 0.57 4.46 4.85
N ASP A 212 0.84 4.98 6.06
CA ASP A 212 -0.20 5.25 7.06
C ASP A 212 -0.42 6.74 7.29
N SER A 213 -1.66 7.12 7.60
CA SER A 213 -2.10 8.50 7.67
C SER A 213 -1.64 9.22 8.94
N ASP A 214 -1.60 10.55 8.86
CA ASP A 214 -1.28 11.47 9.95
C ASP A 214 -2.48 11.70 10.89
N CYS A 215 -2.28 12.51 11.91
CA CYS A 215 -3.36 13.08 12.73
C CYS A 215 -3.57 14.56 12.36
N GLU A 216 -4.44 14.84 11.39
CA GLU A 216 -4.66 16.17 10.81
C GLU A 216 -5.02 17.23 11.87
N ARG A 217 -5.69 16.79 12.95
CA ARG A 217 -6.13 17.68 14.05
C ARG A 217 -5.00 18.13 14.94
N GLU A 218 -3.84 17.51 14.85
CA GLU A 218 -2.64 17.77 15.66
C GLU A 218 -1.58 18.55 14.90
N PHE A 219 -1.86 18.89 13.65
CA PHE A 219 -0.95 19.71 12.86
C PHE A 219 -0.61 21.02 13.59
N PHE A 220 0.67 21.40 13.57
CA PHE A 220 1.30 22.47 14.36
C PHE A 220 1.49 22.20 15.86
N LEU A 221 1.04 21.07 16.40
CA LEU A 221 1.32 20.72 17.79
C LEU A 221 2.68 20.02 17.91
N PRO A 222 3.41 20.16 19.04
CA PRO A 222 4.73 19.55 19.20
C PRO A 222 4.75 18.02 19.08
N TRP A 223 3.62 17.36 19.26
CA TRP A 223 3.45 15.92 19.17
C TRP A 223 2.79 15.47 17.87
N TYR A 224 2.68 16.36 16.87
CA TYR A 224 2.14 16.00 15.57
C TYR A 224 2.91 14.82 14.98
N SER A 225 2.16 13.82 14.57
CA SER A 225 2.67 12.62 13.93
C SER A 225 2.31 12.66 12.44
N PRO A 226 3.30 12.81 11.54
CA PRO A 226 3.08 12.92 10.10
C PRO A 226 2.57 11.61 9.48
N THR A 227 2.21 11.64 8.20
CA THR A 227 2.05 10.43 7.39
C THR A 227 3.39 9.71 7.30
N ARG A 228 3.37 8.38 7.30
CA ARG A 228 4.55 7.54 7.49
C ARG A 228 4.55 6.34 6.58
N LEU A 229 5.67 6.11 5.91
CA LEU A 229 5.96 4.80 5.32
C LEU A 229 6.49 3.88 6.42
N TYR A 230 5.80 2.78 6.65
CA TYR A 230 6.24 1.75 7.58
C TYR A 230 6.69 0.49 6.85
N ARG A 231 7.74 -0.14 7.38
CA ARG A 231 7.91 -1.58 7.30
C ARG A 231 7.14 -2.18 8.48
N LEU A 232 6.16 -3.02 8.19
CA LEU A 232 5.32 -3.63 9.23
C LEU A 232 6.09 -4.71 9.97
N GLU A 233 6.23 -4.53 11.28
CA GLU A 233 6.96 -5.46 12.15
C GLU A 233 5.99 -6.47 12.78
N ASP A 234 6.39 -7.75 12.73
CA ASP A 234 5.61 -8.86 13.26
C ASP A 234 5.47 -8.78 14.80
N GLY A 235 4.23 -8.87 15.29
CA GLY A 235 3.93 -8.76 16.71
C GLY A 235 4.05 -7.37 17.32
N ALA A 236 4.08 -6.30 16.50
CA ALA A 236 4.37 -4.95 16.96
C ALA A 236 3.16 -4.00 16.92
N HIS A 237 3.30 -2.90 17.66
CA HIS A 237 2.37 -1.77 17.71
C HIS A 237 2.99 -0.56 16.99
N HIS A 238 2.24 0.06 16.04
CA HIS A 238 2.72 1.16 15.19
C HIS A 238 2.33 2.56 15.74
N GLY A 239 1.98 2.68 17.01
CA GLY A 239 1.86 3.92 17.75
C GLY A 239 0.49 4.61 17.70
N TRP A 240 -0.46 4.17 16.88
CA TRP A 240 -1.78 4.76 16.84
C TRP A 240 -2.68 4.21 17.95
N ARG A 241 -3.37 5.10 18.69
CA ARG A 241 -4.41 4.78 19.66
C ARG A 241 -3.93 3.90 20.82
N LEU A 242 -3.27 4.54 21.76
CA LEU A 242 -2.74 3.90 22.95
C LEU A 242 -3.82 3.69 24.01
N SER A 243 -3.70 2.57 24.73
CA SER A 243 -4.57 2.23 25.84
C SER A 243 -4.73 3.40 26.84
N GLY A 244 -5.97 3.70 27.24
CA GLY A 244 -6.30 4.78 28.17
C GLY A 244 -6.47 6.17 27.54
N TRP A 245 -6.21 6.34 26.27
CA TRP A 245 -6.40 7.61 25.57
C TRP A 245 -7.78 7.69 24.91
N LYS A 246 -8.50 8.77 25.17
CA LYS A 246 -9.85 8.98 24.59
C LYS A 246 -9.83 9.33 23.09
N ARG A 247 -8.68 9.79 22.58
CA ARG A 247 -8.44 10.14 21.17
C ARG A 247 -7.25 9.35 20.66
N GLY A 248 -7.31 8.96 19.41
CA GLY A 248 -6.27 8.16 18.76
C GLY A 248 -5.11 9.02 18.32
N TRP A 249 -4.15 9.28 19.20
CA TRP A 249 -2.92 9.96 18.86
C TRP A 249 -1.82 8.95 18.62
N LYS A 250 -0.98 9.22 17.63
CA LYS A 250 0.25 8.47 17.43
C LYS A 250 1.32 8.91 18.41
N ARG A 251 2.12 7.99 18.89
CA ARG A 251 3.33 8.33 19.63
C ARG A 251 4.37 8.92 18.68
N PRO A 252 5.15 9.90 19.14
CA PRO A 252 6.34 10.35 18.40
C PRO A 252 7.33 9.22 18.19
N ASP A 253 8.21 9.36 17.20
CA ASP A 253 9.16 8.32 16.76
C ASP A 253 10.23 7.96 17.80
N TYR A 254 10.41 8.81 18.81
CA TYR A 254 11.37 8.56 19.88
C TYR A 254 10.86 7.63 20.99
N TYR A 255 9.57 7.25 20.95
CA TYR A 255 9.07 6.24 21.88
C TYR A 255 9.53 4.85 21.47
N HIS A 256 10.18 4.15 22.41
CA HIS A 256 10.78 2.84 22.19
C HIS A 256 9.81 1.66 22.08
N ASP A 257 8.54 1.87 22.46
CA ASP A 257 7.47 0.86 22.42
C ASP A 257 6.60 0.91 21.16
N SER A 258 6.97 1.74 20.20
CA SER A 258 6.34 1.80 18.89
C SER A 258 7.36 1.64 17.77
N VAL A 259 6.93 1.03 16.67
CA VAL A 259 7.77 0.84 15.48
C VAL A 259 8.16 2.20 14.90
N LYS A 260 9.44 2.36 14.59
CA LYS A 260 9.92 3.53 13.85
C LYS A 260 9.51 3.41 12.39
N PRO A 261 9.06 4.51 11.77
CA PRO A 261 8.79 4.53 10.33
C PRO A 261 10.10 4.39 9.54
N VAL A 262 9.99 3.90 8.30
CA VAL A 262 11.07 3.99 7.31
C VAL A 262 11.35 5.46 7.00
N VAL A 263 10.27 6.24 6.78
CA VAL A 263 10.37 7.68 6.54
C VAL A 263 9.09 8.40 6.99
N ASN A 264 9.25 9.63 7.47
CA ASN A 264 8.18 10.59 7.73
C ASN A 264 8.00 11.48 6.50
N ILE A 265 6.79 11.55 5.96
CA ILE A 265 6.51 12.33 4.74
C ILE A 265 5.98 13.73 5.07
N GLY A 266 5.01 13.84 5.98
CA GLY A 266 4.42 15.11 6.32
C GLY A 266 2.90 15.02 6.43
N ARG A 267 2.19 16.06 5.98
CA ARG A 267 0.74 15.98 5.80
C ARG A 267 0.44 15.21 4.52
N GLY A 268 -0.69 14.52 4.49
CA GLY A 268 -1.12 13.80 3.29
C GLY A 268 -2.31 12.90 3.54
N SER A 269 -2.74 12.24 2.47
CA SER A 269 -3.80 11.22 2.50
C SER A 269 -3.29 9.97 1.80
N PRO A 270 -2.70 9.05 2.55
CA PRO A 270 -2.21 7.77 2.05
C PRO A 270 -3.26 6.96 1.32
N THR A 271 -2.90 6.44 0.13
CA THR A 271 -3.72 5.53 -0.66
C THR A 271 -2.88 4.35 -1.16
N GLY A 272 -2.84 4.04 -2.46
CA GLY A 272 -2.18 2.87 -3.00
C GLY A 272 -0.70 2.73 -2.67
N VAL A 273 -0.23 1.50 -2.52
CA VAL A 273 1.16 1.13 -2.24
C VAL A 273 1.54 -0.06 -3.10
N ALA A 274 2.65 0.05 -3.84
CA ALA A 274 3.23 -1.06 -4.58
C ALA A 274 4.75 -1.13 -4.37
N VAL A 275 5.28 -2.32 -4.20
CA VAL A 275 6.72 -2.57 -4.25
C VAL A 275 7.10 -2.98 -5.66
N TYR A 276 8.10 -2.31 -6.22
CA TYR A 276 8.51 -2.57 -7.59
C TYR A 276 9.37 -3.82 -7.71
N ARG A 277 8.73 -4.96 -7.92
CA ARG A 277 9.37 -6.27 -8.10
C ARG A 277 9.47 -6.64 -9.58
N HIS A 278 10.16 -5.81 -10.35
CA HIS A 278 10.46 -6.08 -11.76
C HIS A 278 11.75 -5.40 -12.18
N THR A 279 12.45 -5.96 -13.19
CA THR A 279 13.74 -5.43 -13.66
C THR A 279 13.63 -4.51 -14.89
N ALA A 280 12.42 -4.13 -15.31
CA ALA A 280 12.22 -3.21 -16.44
C ALA A 280 12.63 -1.77 -16.12
N PHE A 281 12.48 -1.32 -14.87
CA PHE A 281 12.99 -0.03 -14.43
C PHE A 281 14.47 -0.14 -14.03
N PRO A 282 15.21 0.97 -13.97
CA PRO A 282 16.60 1.00 -13.48
C PRO A 282 16.76 0.35 -12.11
N GLU A 283 17.93 -0.21 -11.85
CA GLU A 283 18.22 -1.04 -10.67
C GLU A 283 17.86 -0.37 -9.33
N HIS A 284 18.02 0.94 -9.23
CA HIS A 284 17.68 1.68 -8.01
C HIS A 284 16.17 1.75 -7.71
N TYR A 285 15.31 1.28 -8.62
CA TYR A 285 13.88 1.09 -8.36
C TYR A 285 13.53 -0.35 -7.94
N HIS A 286 14.46 -1.31 -8.08
CA HIS A 286 14.18 -2.70 -7.67
C HIS A 286 13.94 -2.73 -6.16
N ASP A 287 12.82 -3.34 -5.74
CA ASP A 287 12.31 -3.33 -4.37
C ASP A 287 12.00 -1.94 -3.77
N ALA A 288 12.03 -0.88 -4.57
CA ALA A 288 11.55 0.41 -4.13
C ALA A 288 10.04 0.40 -3.89
N VAL A 289 9.61 1.12 -2.87
CA VAL A 289 8.20 1.26 -2.51
C VAL A 289 7.64 2.52 -3.15
N PHE A 290 6.66 2.36 -4.03
CA PHE A 290 5.86 3.44 -4.59
C PHE A 290 4.60 3.61 -3.75
N TYR A 291 4.22 4.85 -3.43
CA TYR A 291 3.03 5.10 -2.62
C TYR A 291 2.40 6.45 -2.94
N CYS A 292 1.08 6.47 -2.91
CA CYS A 292 0.24 7.56 -3.39
C CYS A 292 -0.21 8.49 -2.27
N ASP A 293 -0.20 9.79 -2.55
CA ASP A 293 -0.82 10.83 -1.72
C ASP A 293 -1.99 11.46 -2.48
N TRP A 294 -3.19 11.10 -2.06
CA TRP A 294 -4.43 11.55 -2.67
C TRP A 294 -4.66 13.05 -2.55
N THR A 295 -4.31 13.65 -1.38
CA THR A 295 -4.57 15.07 -1.10
C THR A 295 -3.66 16.00 -1.90
N PHE A 296 -2.38 15.67 -1.98
CA PHE A 296 -1.39 16.53 -2.65
C PHE A 296 -1.10 16.12 -4.09
N GLY A 297 -1.79 15.09 -4.61
CA GLY A 297 -1.63 14.65 -5.98
C GLY A 297 -0.20 14.23 -6.29
N LYS A 298 0.33 13.28 -5.49
CA LYS A 298 1.71 12.82 -5.60
C LYS A 298 1.82 11.30 -5.56
N VAL A 299 2.81 10.78 -6.25
CA VAL A 299 3.34 9.44 -6.04
C VAL A 299 4.78 9.59 -5.57
N TYR A 300 5.05 9.11 -4.38
CA TYR A 300 6.40 9.03 -3.83
C TYR A 300 7.04 7.70 -4.17
N VAL A 301 8.36 7.66 -4.17
CA VAL A 301 9.15 6.46 -4.23
C VAL A 301 10.19 6.47 -3.12
N THR A 302 10.34 5.36 -2.42
CA THR A 302 11.37 5.19 -1.38
C THR A 302 12.13 3.90 -1.62
N GLN A 303 13.47 4.00 -1.67
CA GLN A 303 14.34 2.83 -1.56
C GLN A 303 14.62 2.56 -0.07
N PRO A 304 13.98 1.53 0.53
CA PRO A 304 14.03 1.34 1.98
C PRO A 304 15.37 0.82 2.49
N THR A 305 16.16 0.18 1.64
CA THR A 305 17.47 -0.42 1.99
C THR A 305 18.66 0.44 1.60
N GLY A 306 18.49 1.74 1.44
CA GLY A 306 19.55 2.69 1.12
C GLY A 306 20.47 2.24 -0.03
N LEU A 307 20.44 2.90 -1.17
CA LEU A 307 21.36 2.66 -2.32
C LEU A 307 22.84 2.82 -1.96
N ILE A 308 23.12 3.34 -0.80
CA ILE A 308 24.47 3.55 -0.29
C ILE A 308 24.56 2.84 1.05
N GLU A 309 25.07 1.61 1.05
CA GLU A 309 25.42 0.86 2.27
C GLU A 309 26.22 1.71 3.28
N GLU A 310 26.98 2.70 2.79
CA GLU A 310 27.80 3.60 3.59
C GLU A 310 26.99 4.69 4.34
N VAL A 311 25.75 5.03 3.94
CA VAL A 311 24.97 6.13 4.52
C VAL A 311 23.82 5.63 5.41
N GLY A 312 23.33 4.42 5.19
CA GLY A 312 22.37 3.73 6.08
C GLY A 312 20.99 4.37 6.22
N PHE A 313 20.63 5.35 5.36
CA PHE A 313 19.33 6.01 5.39
C PHE A 313 18.51 5.67 4.14
N PRO A 314 17.16 5.52 4.27
CA PRO A 314 16.27 5.37 3.14
C PRO A 314 16.31 6.63 2.26
N VAL A 315 16.27 6.45 0.94
CA VAL A 315 16.19 7.55 -0.03
C VAL A 315 14.77 7.66 -0.51
N THR A 316 14.20 8.86 -0.37
CA THR A 316 12.80 9.15 -0.76
C THR A 316 12.76 10.31 -1.73
N ASP A 317 11.95 10.20 -2.78
CA ASP A 317 11.72 11.27 -3.74
C ASP A 317 10.27 11.28 -4.24
N THR A 318 9.89 12.35 -4.95
CA THR A 318 8.63 12.42 -5.69
C THR A 318 8.85 11.81 -7.07
N PHE A 319 8.12 10.74 -7.39
CA PHE A 319 8.18 10.07 -8.68
C PHE A 319 7.26 10.71 -9.73
N LEU A 320 6.07 11.11 -9.29
CA LEU A 320 5.04 11.74 -10.14
C LEU A 320 4.26 12.74 -9.30
N GLU A 321 3.92 13.88 -9.87
CA GLU A 321 3.08 14.88 -9.20
C GLU A 321 2.19 15.66 -10.17
N SER A 322 1.11 16.25 -9.64
CA SER A 322 0.29 17.22 -10.36
C SER A 322 1.11 18.50 -10.62
N SER A 323 0.97 19.07 -11.83
CA SER A 323 1.49 20.41 -12.12
C SER A 323 0.56 21.54 -11.62
N GLY A 324 -0.58 21.18 -11.03
CA GLY A 324 -1.59 22.13 -10.53
C GLY A 324 -2.59 22.63 -11.54
N THR A 325 -2.53 22.17 -12.80
CA THR A 325 -3.46 22.58 -13.86
C THR A 325 -4.70 21.69 -13.96
N ASN A 326 -4.55 20.41 -13.63
CA ASN A 326 -5.61 19.40 -13.64
C ASN A 326 -5.75 18.75 -12.26
N GLY A 327 -6.94 18.30 -11.92
CA GLY A 327 -7.14 17.49 -10.72
C GLY A 327 -6.42 16.14 -10.85
N PHE A 328 -5.68 15.75 -9.81
CA PHE A 328 -4.96 14.49 -9.77
C PHE A 328 -5.00 13.96 -8.35
N ALA A 329 -5.79 12.92 -8.13
CA ALA A 329 -6.03 12.29 -6.83
C ALA A 329 -5.73 10.79 -6.95
N PRO A 330 -4.44 10.38 -6.89
CA PRO A 330 -4.06 8.98 -7.09
C PRO A 330 -4.63 8.12 -5.98
N SER A 331 -5.41 7.09 -6.36
CA SER A 331 -6.14 6.22 -5.44
C SER A 331 -5.49 4.86 -5.27
N ASP A 332 -4.89 4.30 -6.33
CA ASP A 332 -4.25 2.99 -6.26
C ASP A 332 -3.14 2.83 -7.30
N ILE A 333 -2.24 1.86 -7.09
CA ILE A 333 -1.06 1.63 -7.92
C ILE A 333 -0.73 0.14 -7.99
N GLU A 334 -0.48 -0.38 -9.22
CA GLU A 334 -0.14 -1.78 -9.47
C GLU A 334 1.00 -1.92 -10.47
N VAL A 335 1.84 -2.95 -10.30
CA VAL A 335 2.92 -3.28 -11.22
C VAL A 335 2.46 -4.35 -12.18
N GLY A 336 2.48 -4.06 -13.48
CA GLY A 336 2.14 -4.97 -14.56
C GLY A 336 3.18 -6.08 -14.75
N SER A 337 2.77 -7.17 -15.41
CA SER A 337 3.65 -8.32 -15.70
C SER A 337 4.83 -7.99 -16.61
N ASN A 338 4.72 -6.92 -17.38
CA ASN A 338 5.80 -6.37 -18.21
C ASN A 338 6.68 -5.34 -17.48
N GLY A 339 6.40 -5.07 -16.20
CA GLY A 339 7.10 -4.10 -15.38
C GLY A 339 6.66 -2.65 -15.55
N SER A 340 5.62 -2.37 -16.33
CA SER A 340 4.96 -1.07 -16.30
C SER A 340 4.16 -0.88 -14.99
N ILE A 341 3.84 0.37 -14.68
CA ILE A 341 2.98 0.70 -13.55
C ILE A 341 1.63 1.18 -14.08
N PHE A 342 0.54 0.68 -13.51
CA PHE A 342 -0.78 1.25 -13.64
C PHE A 342 -1.10 2.09 -12.39
N LEU A 343 -1.67 3.27 -12.60
CA LEU A 343 -2.02 4.22 -11.54
C LEU A 343 -3.45 4.68 -11.73
N SER A 344 -4.32 4.43 -10.76
CA SER A 344 -5.70 4.92 -10.81
C SER A 344 -5.86 6.25 -10.08
N VAL A 345 -6.84 7.02 -10.54
CA VAL A 345 -7.26 8.31 -9.97
C VAL A 345 -8.74 8.26 -9.67
N GLY A 346 -9.15 8.75 -8.50
CA GLY A 346 -10.55 8.76 -8.12
C GLY A 346 -10.76 8.97 -6.63
N GLY A 347 -11.90 8.52 -6.15
CA GLY A 347 -12.34 8.64 -4.78
C GLY A 347 -13.14 9.91 -4.50
N ARG A 348 -14.16 9.80 -3.66
CA ARG A 348 -15.02 10.90 -3.19
C ARG A 348 -15.76 11.67 -4.30
N GLY A 349 -16.05 11.03 -5.43
CA GLY A 349 -16.72 11.66 -6.58
C GLY A 349 -15.79 12.53 -7.42
N THR A 350 -14.48 12.37 -7.34
CA THR A 350 -13.53 13.04 -8.22
C THR A 350 -13.56 12.46 -9.62
N THR A 351 -13.11 13.22 -10.61
CA THR A 351 -12.95 12.73 -11.98
C THR A 351 -11.95 11.57 -11.98
N GLY A 352 -12.40 10.39 -12.42
CA GLY A 352 -11.57 9.20 -12.46
C GLY A 352 -10.72 9.09 -13.71
N SER A 353 -9.67 8.29 -13.62
CA SER A 353 -8.86 7.84 -14.76
C SER A 353 -7.94 6.69 -14.35
N VAL A 354 -7.32 6.06 -15.34
CA VAL A 354 -6.19 5.15 -15.15
C VAL A 354 -5.05 5.61 -16.05
N TYR A 355 -3.85 5.68 -15.52
CA TYR A 355 -2.63 5.98 -16.24
C TYR A 355 -1.77 4.72 -16.37
N HIS A 356 -1.02 4.62 -17.46
CA HIS A 356 -0.01 3.61 -17.70
C HIS A 356 1.35 4.29 -17.74
N ILE A 357 2.32 3.78 -16.98
CA ILE A 357 3.66 4.35 -16.83
C ILE A 357 4.69 3.28 -17.20
N SER A 358 5.58 3.61 -18.12
CA SER A 358 6.66 2.74 -18.56
C SER A 358 8.01 3.45 -18.53
N TYR A 359 9.09 2.69 -18.43
CA TYR A 359 10.44 3.19 -18.61
C TYR A 359 10.79 3.19 -20.10
N LYS A 360 11.40 4.27 -20.59
CA LYS A 360 11.68 4.48 -22.04
C LYS A 360 12.68 3.52 -22.64
N ASP A 361 13.58 2.99 -21.82
CA ASP A 361 14.69 2.12 -22.25
C ASP A 361 14.80 0.88 -21.37
N PRO A 362 13.77 0.00 -21.36
CA PRO A 362 13.82 -1.24 -20.57
C PRO A 362 14.82 -2.21 -21.18
N LYS A 363 15.49 -2.98 -20.31
CA LYS A 363 16.38 -4.05 -20.77
C LYS A 363 15.57 -5.13 -21.49
N PRO A 364 16.10 -5.72 -22.60
CA PRO A 364 15.38 -6.77 -23.33
C PRO A 364 15.07 -8.02 -22.49
N GLU A 365 15.92 -8.33 -21.50
CA GLU A 365 15.78 -9.48 -20.59
C GLU A 365 14.99 -9.13 -19.31
N ALA A 366 14.29 -8.00 -19.27
CA ALA A 366 13.53 -7.58 -18.09
C ALA A 366 12.46 -8.61 -17.72
N GLY A 367 12.32 -8.86 -16.43
CA GLY A 367 11.38 -9.83 -15.89
C GLY A 367 11.05 -9.60 -14.42
N PRO A 368 10.07 -10.33 -13.87
CA PRO A 368 9.66 -10.20 -12.48
C PRO A 368 10.76 -10.61 -11.50
N ILE A 369 10.79 -9.93 -10.37
CA ILE A 369 11.59 -10.31 -9.20
C ILE A 369 10.69 -11.11 -8.27
N GLU A 370 11.08 -12.34 -7.98
CA GLU A 370 10.32 -13.25 -7.15
C GLU A 370 10.17 -12.73 -5.71
N MET A 371 8.96 -12.84 -5.19
CA MET A 371 8.70 -12.54 -3.78
C MET A 371 9.26 -13.67 -2.90
N GLY A 372 10.10 -13.33 -1.93
CA GLY A 372 10.58 -14.25 -0.91
C GLY A 372 9.49 -14.72 0.05
N LYS A 373 9.86 -15.64 0.94
CA LYS A 373 8.94 -16.15 1.96
C LYS A 373 8.73 -15.11 3.05
N VAL A 374 7.48 -14.79 3.33
CA VAL A 374 7.13 -13.94 4.48
C VAL A 374 7.32 -14.74 5.76
N ILE A 375 8.29 -14.34 6.60
CA ILE A 375 8.55 -14.97 7.89
C ILE A 375 7.85 -14.15 8.97
N SER A 376 6.66 -14.57 9.37
CA SER A 376 5.93 -13.93 10.45
C SER A 376 5.19 -14.97 11.29
N LYS A 377 5.22 -14.82 12.60
CA LYS A 377 4.51 -15.68 13.57
C LYS A 377 3.19 -15.06 14.02
N GLY A 378 3.13 -13.73 14.05
CA GLY A 378 2.00 -12.98 14.57
C GLY A 378 1.90 -13.09 16.10
N PHE A 379 0.86 -12.47 16.63
CA PHE A 379 0.54 -12.57 18.05
C PHE A 379 0.03 -13.97 18.41
N GLN A 380 0.40 -14.44 19.60
CA GLN A 380 -0.10 -15.71 20.13
C GLN A 380 -1.45 -15.49 20.83
N LYS A 381 -2.45 -16.34 20.54
CA LYS A 381 -3.73 -16.34 21.27
C LYS A 381 -3.47 -16.71 22.74
N GLY A 382 -4.14 -16.01 23.66
CA GLY A 382 -3.98 -16.23 25.10
C GLY A 382 -2.74 -15.61 25.75
N SER A 383 -1.88 -14.93 24.99
CA SER A 383 -0.80 -14.16 25.58
C SER A 383 -1.31 -12.80 26.04
N GLU A 384 -1.14 -12.47 27.32
CA GLU A 384 -1.42 -11.12 27.84
C GLU A 384 -0.35 -10.10 27.43
N LYS A 385 0.78 -10.56 26.90
CA LYS A 385 1.91 -9.72 26.49
C LYS A 385 1.91 -9.58 24.98
N LEU A 386 1.95 -8.32 24.53
CA LEU A 386 2.48 -7.97 23.22
C LEU A 386 3.79 -8.73 23.04
N ASN A 387 3.91 -9.51 21.97
CA ASN A 387 5.19 -10.12 21.67
C ASN A 387 6.12 -8.96 21.26
N PRO A 388 7.09 -8.53 22.08
CA PRO A 388 7.95 -7.43 21.68
C PRO A 388 8.80 -7.95 20.54
N GLY A 389 8.49 -7.56 19.30
CA GLY A 389 9.34 -7.77 18.13
C GLY A 389 10.69 -7.04 18.26
N LEU A 390 10.78 -6.11 19.21
CA LEU A 390 12.04 -5.55 19.69
C LEU A 390 12.70 -6.58 20.61
N LYS A 391 13.87 -7.05 20.24
CA LYS A 391 14.73 -7.78 21.16
C LYS A 391 14.81 -6.95 22.44
N SER A 392 14.35 -7.53 23.56
CA SER A 392 14.27 -6.86 24.86
C SER A 392 15.61 -6.22 25.31
N GLU A 393 16.73 -6.67 24.76
CA GLU A 393 18.06 -6.12 24.99
C GLU A 393 18.28 -4.77 24.32
N GLU A 394 17.84 -4.57 23.07
CA GLU A 394 18.02 -3.28 22.37
C GLU A 394 17.11 -2.19 22.96
N ALA A 395 15.87 -2.52 23.33
CA ALA A 395 14.96 -1.60 24.02
C ALA A 395 15.49 -1.20 25.41
N MET A 396 16.10 -2.14 26.16
CA MET A 396 16.72 -1.85 27.46
C MET A 396 18.01 -1.01 27.35
N ILE A 397 18.78 -1.15 26.28
CA ILE A 397 19.99 -0.35 26.05
C ILE A 397 19.61 1.11 25.77
N VAL A 398 18.58 1.36 24.96
CA VAL A 398 18.10 2.71 24.67
C VAL A 398 17.48 3.37 25.90
N ALA A 399 16.68 2.64 26.71
CA ALA A 399 16.10 3.15 27.94
C ALA A 399 17.18 3.53 28.98
N ARG A 400 18.24 2.70 29.14
CA ARG A 400 19.37 3.00 30.03
C ARG A 400 20.22 4.19 29.57
N HIS A 401 20.32 4.44 28.26
CA HIS A 401 21.03 5.61 27.72
C HIS A 401 20.26 6.91 27.93
N LEU A 402 18.93 6.89 27.88
CA LEU A 402 18.09 8.05 28.15
C LEU A 402 18.04 8.41 29.63
N ASP A 403 18.00 7.41 30.54
CA ASP A 403 18.05 7.63 31.99
C ASP A 403 19.42 8.14 32.49
N SER A 404 20.48 7.94 31.74
CA SER A 404 21.81 8.45 32.09
C SER A 404 22.12 9.86 31.58
N THR A 405 21.19 10.46 30.80
CA THR A 405 21.33 11.80 30.20
C THR A 405 20.32 12.82 30.73
N LEU A 406 19.45 12.44 31.66
CA LEU A 406 18.60 13.31 32.50
C LEU A 406 19.16 13.36 33.92
#